data_f1df9335652d5bc563ffc5f5d628b4b7
#
_entry.id   f1df9335652d5bc563ffc5f5d628b4b7
#
_cell.length_a   1.000
_cell.length_b   1.000
_cell.length_c   1.000
_cell.angle_alpha   90.00
_cell.angle_beta   90.00
_cell.angle_gamma   90.00
#
_symmetry.space_group_name_H-M   'P 1'
#
loop_
_entity.id
_entity.type
_entity.pdbx_description
1 polymer ?
#
loop_
_entity_poly.entity_id
_entity_poly.type
_entity_poly.pdbx_seq_one_letter_code
_entity_poly.pdbx_strand_id
1 'polypeptide(L)'
;KIAALCAALCVMSLAAGCGKKEDVLDKNDPVTITVWNYYNGAQLDSFNELVEKFNSTVGKEKGIKVEAASQGSVDDLQKNVMDSINGIAGAEEMPNIFAAYADTAYEIDQMGKLANLRDYFTEDELNEYVSGYIEEGCFNGSSELKILPIAKSTEVLFLNATDWEQFSEASGAELSDLY
;
A
#
# COMPACT_ATOMS: atom_id res chain seq x y z
N LYS A 1 10.99 63.55 4.87
CA LYS A 1 9.76 63.25 4.06
C LYS A 1 10.00 62.06 3.11
N ILE A 2 11.24 61.79 2.69
CA ILE A 2 11.59 60.66 1.81
C ILE A 2 11.65 59.32 2.57
N ALA A 3 12.06 59.33 3.85
CA ALA A 3 12.12 58.12 4.66
C ALA A 3 10.75 57.54 5.03
N ALA A 4 9.71 58.33 5.09
CA ALA A 4 8.33 57.90 5.36
C ALA A 4 7.66 57.22 4.11
N LEU A 5 8.15 57.57 2.91
CA LEU A 5 7.62 57.01 1.67
C LEU A 5 8.18 55.59 1.40
N CYS A 6 9.46 55.35 1.79
CA CYS A 6 10.07 54.02 1.69
C CYS A 6 9.48 53.00 2.66
N ALA A 7 9.07 53.45 3.88
CA ALA A 7 8.44 52.56 4.86
C ALA A 7 7.03 52.12 4.43
N ALA A 8 6.30 52.96 3.71
CA ALA A 8 4.96 52.63 3.18
C ALA A 8 5.01 51.64 2.01
N LEU A 9 6.07 51.61 1.18
CA LEU A 9 6.27 50.64 0.12
C LEU A 9 6.66 49.26 0.61
N CYS A 10 7.40 49.16 1.74
CA CYS A 10 7.76 47.87 2.33
C CYS A 10 6.62 47.11 3.02
N VAL A 11 5.56 47.82 3.45
CA VAL A 11 4.40 47.20 4.10
C VAL A 11 3.41 46.62 3.09
N MET A 12 3.40 47.11 1.84
CA MET A 12 2.53 46.59 0.78
C MET A 12 3.04 45.29 0.13
N SER A 13 4.29 44.93 0.33
CA SER A 13 4.86 43.69 -0.22
C SER A 13 4.65 42.44 0.67
N LEU A 14 4.09 42.59 1.87
CA LEU A 14 3.82 41.46 2.79
C LEU A 14 2.38 40.90 2.70
N ALA A 15 1.51 41.47 1.88
CA ALA A 15 0.11 41.06 1.75
C ALA A 15 -0.16 40.14 0.53
N ALA A 16 0.86 39.75 -0.24
CA ALA A 16 0.70 38.91 -1.43
C ALA A 16 1.08 37.43 -1.20
N GLY A 17 1.09 37.00 0.07
CA GLY A 17 1.51 35.63 0.46
C GLY A 17 0.37 34.69 0.87
N CYS A 18 -0.89 34.95 0.47
CA CYS A 18 -1.92 33.91 0.47
C CYS A 18 -1.89 33.19 -0.88
N GLY A 19 -0.85 32.38 -1.10
CA GLY A 19 -0.92 31.37 -2.14
C GLY A 19 -2.08 30.42 -1.81
N LYS A 20 -3.12 30.40 -2.64
CA LYS A 20 -3.97 29.22 -2.74
C LYS A 20 -3.00 28.05 -2.86
N LYS A 21 -3.14 27.00 -2.03
CA LYS A 21 -2.59 25.70 -2.37
C LYS A 21 -3.16 25.41 -3.76
N GLU A 22 -2.34 25.49 -4.78
CA GLU A 22 -2.73 24.97 -6.08
C GLU A 22 -3.05 23.50 -5.83
N ASP A 23 -4.23 23.08 -6.23
CA ASP A 23 -4.53 21.66 -6.33
C ASP A 23 -3.47 21.08 -7.24
N VAL A 24 -2.59 20.27 -6.69
CA VAL A 24 -1.46 19.65 -7.41
C VAL A 24 -2.00 18.70 -8.49
N LEU A 25 -3.27 18.34 -8.41
CA LEU A 25 -3.95 17.41 -9.31
C LEU A 25 -4.78 18.19 -10.36
N ASP A 26 -4.50 17.94 -11.63
CA ASP A 26 -5.27 18.49 -12.77
C ASP A 26 -5.90 17.33 -13.56
N LYS A 27 -7.24 17.36 -13.67
CA LYS A 27 -7.98 16.36 -14.47
C LYS A 27 -7.64 16.35 -15.96
N ASN A 28 -7.04 17.45 -16.48
CA ASN A 28 -6.63 17.56 -17.87
C ASN A 28 -5.17 17.12 -18.09
N ASP A 29 -4.40 17.00 -17.00
CA ASP A 29 -3.03 16.48 -16.97
C ASP A 29 -2.87 15.53 -15.77
N PRO A 30 -3.43 14.31 -15.84
CA PRO A 30 -3.51 13.41 -14.71
C PRO A 30 -2.15 12.89 -14.28
N VAL A 31 -1.94 12.85 -12.97
CA VAL A 31 -0.78 12.17 -12.39
C VAL A 31 -0.96 10.66 -12.51
N THR A 32 0.06 9.97 -13.00
CA THR A 32 0.07 8.50 -13.08
C THR A 32 0.63 7.90 -11.79
N ILE A 33 -0.12 6.95 -11.20
CA ILE A 33 0.27 6.14 -10.05
C ILE A 33 0.51 4.72 -10.54
N THR A 34 1.72 4.22 -10.38
CA THR A 34 2.08 2.84 -10.73
C THR A 34 1.84 1.90 -9.56
N VAL A 35 1.20 0.75 -9.84
CA VAL A 35 0.87 -0.26 -8.82
C VAL A 35 1.38 -1.63 -9.27
N TRP A 36 2.27 -2.25 -8.49
CA TRP A 36 2.74 -3.60 -8.76
C TRP A 36 2.07 -4.62 -7.85
N ASN A 37 1.65 -5.72 -8.42
CA ASN A 37 1.04 -6.84 -7.73
C ASN A 37 1.58 -8.18 -8.25
N TYR A 38 1.13 -9.29 -7.64
CA TYR A 38 1.45 -10.67 -8.05
C TYR A 38 0.20 -11.47 -8.45
N TYR A 39 -0.91 -10.77 -8.70
CA TYR A 39 -2.15 -11.44 -9.06
C TYR A 39 -2.07 -12.10 -10.43
N ASN A 40 -2.81 -13.19 -10.59
CA ASN A 40 -2.93 -13.92 -11.84
C ASN A 40 -4.35 -14.46 -12.03
N GLY A 41 -4.69 -14.91 -13.25
CA GLY A 41 -6.00 -15.45 -13.58
C GLY A 41 -7.14 -14.53 -13.14
N ALA A 42 -8.21 -15.10 -12.59
CA ALA A 42 -9.42 -14.38 -12.20
C ALA A 42 -9.17 -13.27 -11.16
N GLN A 43 -8.17 -13.41 -10.30
CA GLN A 43 -7.80 -12.39 -9.33
C GLN A 43 -7.21 -11.15 -10.02
N LEU A 44 -6.36 -11.35 -11.02
CA LEU A 44 -5.81 -10.27 -11.84
C LEU A 44 -6.91 -9.58 -12.64
N ASP A 45 -7.82 -10.36 -13.25
CA ASP A 45 -8.94 -9.81 -14.00
C ASP A 45 -9.81 -8.90 -13.13
N SER A 46 -10.19 -9.38 -11.93
CA SER A 46 -10.97 -8.59 -10.97
C SER A 46 -10.25 -7.32 -10.51
N PHE A 47 -8.93 -7.40 -10.29
CA PHE A 47 -8.14 -6.24 -9.92
C PHE A 47 -8.08 -5.21 -11.05
N ASN A 48 -7.88 -5.66 -12.28
CA ASN A 48 -7.88 -4.79 -13.46
C ASN A 48 -9.23 -4.10 -13.66
N GLU A 49 -10.36 -4.79 -13.45
CA GLU A 49 -11.69 -4.18 -13.47
C GLU A 49 -11.84 -3.07 -12.42
N LEU A 50 -11.29 -3.26 -11.21
CA LEU A 50 -11.28 -2.20 -10.18
C LEU A 50 -10.44 -1.00 -10.60
N VAL A 51 -9.27 -1.22 -11.20
CA VAL A 51 -8.42 -0.16 -11.74
C VAL A 51 -9.12 0.62 -12.86
N GLU A 52 -9.75 -0.08 -13.80
CA GLU A 52 -10.53 0.56 -14.87
C GLU A 52 -11.70 1.38 -14.32
N LYS A 53 -12.42 0.84 -13.34
CA LYS A 53 -13.49 1.55 -12.66
C LYS A 53 -12.98 2.80 -11.96
N PHE A 54 -11.87 2.71 -11.23
CA PHE A 54 -11.25 3.89 -10.60
C PHE A 54 -10.87 4.92 -11.65
N ASN A 55 -10.14 4.53 -12.68
CA ASN A 55 -9.66 5.42 -13.74
C ASN A 55 -10.80 6.11 -14.50
N SER A 56 -11.93 5.41 -14.70
CA SER A 56 -13.09 5.98 -15.40
C SER A 56 -13.99 6.86 -14.52
N THR A 57 -13.87 6.80 -13.21
CA THR A 57 -14.69 7.51 -12.22
C THR A 57 -13.87 8.48 -11.39
N VAL A 58 -13.50 8.09 -10.17
CA VAL A 58 -12.79 8.93 -9.18
C VAL A 58 -11.46 9.44 -9.73
N GLY A 59 -10.68 8.57 -10.38
CA GLY A 59 -9.40 8.94 -10.97
C GLY A 59 -9.54 10.05 -12.01
N LYS A 60 -10.50 9.89 -12.92
CA LYS A 60 -10.80 10.89 -13.95
C LYS A 60 -11.26 12.23 -13.34
N GLU A 61 -12.09 12.17 -12.30
CA GLU A 61 -12.57 13.38 -11.62
C GLU A 61 -11.44 14.11 -10.89
N LYS A 62 -10.53 13.36 -10.27
CA LYS A 62 -9.44 13.86 -9.45
C LYS A 62 -8.16 14.19 -10.21
N GLY A 63 -8.04 13.81 -11.48
CA GLY A 63 -6.78 13.94 -12.24
C GLY A 63 -5.75 12.90 -11.80
N ILE A 64 -6.17 11.66 -11.54
CA ILE A 64 -5.31 10.54 -11.16
C ILE A 64 -5.55 9.38 -12.12
N LYS A 65 -4.49 8.80 -12.65
CA LYS A 65 -4.52 7.57 -13.45
C LYS A 65 -3.71 6.49 -12.73
N VAL A 66 -4.31 5.34 -12.53
CA VAL A 66 -3.60 4.16 -12.01
C VAL A 66 -3.17 3.27 -13.18
N GLU A 67 -1.91 2.88 -13.19
CA GLU A 67 -1.35 1.86 -14.08
C GLU A 67 -0.87 0.68 -13.22
N ALA A 68 -1.58 -0.44 -13.34
CA ALA A 68 -1.28 -1.64 -12.58
C ALA A 68 -0.55 -2.67 -13.44
N ALA A 69 0.45 -3.34 -12.86
CA ALA A 69 1.18 -4.41 -13.51
C ALA A 69 1.36 -5.60 -12.56
N SER A 70 1.05 -6.81 -13.06
CA SER A 70 1.44 -8.03 -12.36
C SER A 70 2.89 -8.33 -12.63
N GLN A 71 3.64 -8.58 -11.57
CA GLN A 71 5.07 -8.93 -11.63
C GLN A 71 5.29 -10.46 -11.65
N GLY A 72 4.22 -11.24 -11.79
CA GLY A 72 4.29 -12.70 -11.82
C GLY A 72 4.01 -13.33 -10.44
N SER A 73 5.02 -13.92 -9.82
CA SER A 73 4.90 -14.51 -8.49
C SER A 73 5.22 -13.50 -7.37
N VAL A 74 4.99 -13.90 -6.12
CA VAL A 74 5.42 -13.14 -4.95
C VAL A 74 6.93 -12.90 -4.97
N ASP A 75 7.70 -13.94 -5.29
CA ASP A 75 9.17 -13.88 -5.34
C ASP A 75 9.66 -12.95 -6.47
N ASP A 76 8.98 -12.99 -7.64
CA ASP A 76 9.30 -12.10 -8.75
C ASP A 76 9.02 -10.64 -8.38
N LEU A 77 7.87 -10.38 -7.75
CA LEU A 77 7.52 -9.03 -7.30
C LEU A 77 8.55 -8.51 -6.29
N GLN A 78 8.87 -9.30 -5.27
CA GLN A 78 9.89 -8.94 -4.27
C GLN A 78 11.23 -8.64 -4.93
N LYS A 79 11.69 -9.53 -5.81
CA LYS A 79 12.95 -9.34 -6.55
C LYS A 79 12.93 -8.05 -7.36
N ASN A 80 11.86 -7.79 -8.12
CA ASN A 80 11.77 -6.62 -8.99
C ASN A 80 11.75 -5.32 -8.18
N VAL A 81 11.05 -5.29 -7.05
CA VAL A 81 11.06 -4.13 -6.12
C VAL A 81 12.48 -3.92 -5.56
N MET A 82 13.15 -4.97 -5.10
CA MET A 82 14.51 -4.87 -4.56
C MET A 82 15.53 -4.46 -5.63
N ASP A 83 15.41 -4.96 -6.86
CA ASP A 83 16.26 -4.57 -7.98
C ASP A 83 16.09 -3.07 -8.32
N SER A 84 14.85 -2.57 -8.30
CA SER A 84 14.54 -1.15 -8.49
C SER A 84 15.17 -0.28 -7.39
N ILE A 85 14.99 -0.66 -6.13
CA ILE A 85 15.55 0.07 -4.97
C ILE A 85 17.07 0.15 -5.04
N ASN A 86 17.72 -0.95 -5.45
CA ASN A 86 19.17 -1.06 -5.53
C ASN A 86 19.76 -0.49 -6.83
N GLY A 87 18.92 -0.01 -7.75
CA GLY A 87 19.35 0.56 -9.02
C GLY A 87 20.08 -0.45 -9.93
N ILE A 88 19.64 -1.71 -9.91
CA ILE A 88 20.23 -2.76 -10.76
C ILE A 88 20.03 -2.41 -12.22
N ALA A 89 21.08 -2.57 -13.03
CA ALA A 89 21.01 -2.25 -14.45
C ALA A 89 19.93 -3.07 -15.16
N GLY A 90 18.98 -2.37 -15.81
CA GLY A 90 17.82 -2.96 -16.47
C GLY A 90 16.60 -3.18 -15.58
N ALA A 91 16.67 -2.86 -14.29
CA ALA A 91 15.50 -2.82 -13.44
C ALA A 91 14.54 -1.69 -13.88
N GLU A 92 13.24 -1.94 -13.73
CA GLU A 92 12.23 -0.91 -13.92
C GLU A 92 12.29 0.14 -12.80
N GLU A 93 11.71 1.30 -13.04
CA GLU A 93 11.56 2.33 -12.00
C GLU A 93 10.66 1.82 -10.86
N MET A 94 11.01 2.18 -9.61
CA MET A 94 10.25 1.76 -8.45
C MET A 94 8.79 2.23 -8.53
N PRO A 95 7.81 1.33 -8.33
CA PRO A 95 6.40 1.71 -8.36
C PRO A 95 6.03 2.61 -7.16
N ASN A 96 4.95 3.38 -7.33
CA ASN A 96 4.42 4.19 -6.24
C ASN A 96 3.78 3.32 -5.14
N ILE A 97 3.14 2.22 -5.53
CA ILE A 97 2.47 1.26 -4.64
C ILE A 97 2.83 -0.15 -5.08
N PHE A 98 3.06 -1.03 -4.14
CA PHE A 98 3.28 -2.45 -4.43
C PHE A 98 2.71 -3.35 -3.32
N ALA A 99 2.30 -4.55 -3.69
CA ALA A 99 1.91 -5.57 -2.74
C ALA A 99 3.16 -6.21 -2.12
N ALA A 100 3.14 -6.46 -0.80
CA ALA A 100 4.24 -7.11 -0.11
C ALA A 100 3.74 -7.88 1.11
N TYR A 101 4.51 -8.87 1.53
CA TYR A 101 4.40 -9.43 2.86
C TYR A 101 5.19 -8.59 3.87
N ALA A 102 4.90 -8.78 5.16
CA ALA A 102 5.46 -7.96 6.23
C ALA A 102 6.99 -8.04 6.33
N ASP A 103 7.58 -9.19 6.05
CA ASP A 103 9.03 -9.41 6.05
C ASP A 103 9.74 -8.58 4.97
N THR A 104 9.24 -8.65 3.75
CA THR A 104 9.74 -7.82 2.62
C THR A 104 9.56 -6.33 2.89
N ALA A 105 8.38 -5.94 3.37
CA ALA A 105 8.11 -4.54 3.69
C ALA A 105 9.01 -4.05 4.83
N TYR A 106 9.29 -4.87 5.84
CA TYR A 106 10.23 -4.55 6.90
C TYR A 106 11.65 -4.28 6.39
N GLU A 107 12.15 -5.14 5.49
CA GLU A 107 13.47 -4.94 4.87
C GLU A 107 13.55 -3.60 4.11
N ILE A 108 12.49 -3.28 3.35
CA ILE A 108 12.42 -2.03 2.58
C ILE A 108 12.29 -0.81 3.51
N ASP A 109 11.58 -0.94 4.64
CA ASP A 109 11.48 0.11 5.66
C ASP A 109 12.84 0.43 6.28
N GLN A 110 13.70 -0.58 6.54
CA GLN A 110 15.07 -0.36 7.03
C GLN A 110 15.93 0.45 6.04
N MET A 111 15.57 0.47 4.76
CA MET A 111 16.20 1.31 3.73
C MET A 111 15.59 2.73 3.66
N GLY A 112 14.59 3.04 4.49
CA GLY A 112 13.90 4.32 4.51
C GLY A 112 13.09 4.61 3.24
N LYS A 113 12.54 3.57 2.59
CA LYS A 113 11.83 3.68 1.31
C LYS A 113 10.31 3.57 1.43
N LEU A 114 9.78 3.33 2.63
CA LEU A 114 8.34 3.30 2.86
C LEU A 114 7.84 4.59 3.50
N ALA A 115 6.73 5.11 2.98
CA ALA A 115 5.99 6.20 3.58
C ALA A 115 5.30 5.75 4.88
N ASN A 116 5.03 6.70 5.78
CA ASN A 116 4.13 6.47 6.89
C ASN A 116 2.68 6.66 6.41
N LEU A 117 1.93 5.58 6.32
CA LEU A 117 0.56 5.61 5.79
C LEU A 117 -0.42 6.35 6.72
N ARG A 118 -0.12 6.47 8.03
CA ARG A 118 -0.96 7.27 8.94
C ARG A 118 -1.05 8.74 8.55
N ASP A 119 -0.11 9.25 7.78
CA ASP A 119 -0.13 10.64 7.30
C ASP A 119 -1.24 10.87 6.24
N TYR A 120 -1.82 9.78 5.71
CA TYR A 120 -2.78 9.80 4.60
C TYR A 120 -4.15 9.22 4.96
N PHE A 121 -4.30 8.64 6.16
CA PHE A 121 -5.55 8.07 6.67
C PHE A 121 -5.99 8.76 7.95
N THR A 122 -7.28 8.95 8.11
CA THR A 122 -7.86 9.35 9.38
C THR A 122 -7.95 8.16 10.34
N GLU A 123 -8.02 8.42 11.65
CA GLU A 123 -8.24 7.34 12.64
C GLU A 123 -9.56 6.62 12.40
N ASP A 124 -10.61 7.30 11.94
CA ASP A 124 -11.90 6.68 11.64
C ASP A 124 -11.78 5.67 10.48
N GLU A 125 -11.03 6.01 9.42
CA GLU A 125 -10.75 5.10 8.30
C GLU A 125 -9.92 3.89 8.75
N LEU A 126 -8.91 4.09 9.60
CA LEU A 126 -8.10 2.98 10.12
C LEU A 126 -8.90 2.07 11.07
N ASN A 127 -9.87 2.63 11.80
CA ASN A 127 -10.75 1.86 12.69
C ASN A 127 -11.77 0.97 11.95
N GLU A 128 -11.94 1.14 10.63
CA GLU A 128 -12.71 0.21 9.81
C GLU A 128 -12.02 -1.14 9.60
N TYR A 129 -10.70 -1.20 9.85
CA TYR A 129 -9.91 -2.42 9.77
C TYR A 129 -9.87 -3.17 11.10
N VAL A 130 -9.58 -4.45 11.05
CA VAL A 130 -9.29 -5.24 12.26
C VAL A 130 -7.99 -4.70 12.89
N SER A 131 -8.05 -4.27 14.14
CA SER A 131 -6.93 -3.60 14.83
C SER A 131 -5.62 -4.38 14.78
N GLY A 132 -5.68 -5.71 15.00
CA GLY A 132 -4.49 -6.57 14.91
C GLY A 132 -3.82 -6.56 13.53
N TYR A 133 -4.56 -6.34 12.46
CA TYR A 133 -3.98 -6.24 11.12
C TYR A 133 -3.32 -4.89 10.86
N ILE A 134 -3.84 -3.82 11.48
CA ILE A 134 -3.17 -2.50 11.46
C ILE A 134 -1.89 -2.54 12.31
N GLU A 135 -1.95 -3.17 13.50
CA GLU A 135 -0.80 -3.33 14.38
C GLU A 135 0.34 -4.10 13.71
N GLU A 136 0.02 -5.15 12.93
CA GLU A 136 0.99 -5.91 12.13
C GLU A 136 1.70 -5.04 11.07
N GLY A 137 1.04 -3.98 10.60
CA GLY A 137 1.62 -3.01 9.67
C GLY A 137 2.57 -2.00 10.33
N CYS A 138 2.71 -2.04 11.66
CA CYS A 138 3.60 -1.17 12.44
C CYS A 138 4.84 -1.95 12.89
N PHE A 139 6.02 -1.58 12.39
CA PHE A 139 7.24 -2.33 12.67
C PHE A 139 7.94 -1.87 13.97
N ASN A 140 8.59 -2.81 14.67
CA ASN A 140 9.43 -2.55 15.85
C ASN A 140 8.73 -1.76 16.98
N GLY A 141 7.39 -1.88 17.12
CA GLY A 141 6.63 -1.13 18.11
C GLY A 141 6.53 0.38 17.81
N SER A 142 6.85 0.78 16.57
CA SER A 142 6.62 2.13 16.07
C SER A 142 5.11 2.40 15.95
N SER A 143 4.72 3.66 16.05
CA SER A 143 3.36 4.11 15.71
C SER A 143 3.15 4.35 14.21
N GLU A 144 4.21 4.29 13.40
CA GLU A 144 4.14 4.48 11.96
C GLU A 144 3.56 3.24 11.27
N LEU A 145 2.56 3.42 10.43
CA LEU A 145 1.96 2.37 9.62
C LEU A 145 2.70 2.29 8.28
N LYS A 146 3.34 1.17 8.00
CA LYS A 146 4.16 0.96 6.79
C LYS A 146 3.47 0.10 5.73
N ILE A 147 2.57 -0.78 6.15
CA ILE A 147 1.74 -1.58 5.26
C ILE A 147 0.27 -1.49 5.68
N LEU A 148 -0.63 -1.45 4.70
CA LEU A 148 -2.07 -1.52 4.90
C LEU A 148 -2.56 -2.91 4.49
N PRO A 149 -3.35 -3.61 5.31
CA PRO A 149 -3.86 -4.93 4.98
C PRO A 149 -4.92 -4.84 3.88
N ILE A 150 -4.70 -5.52 2.76
CA ILE A 150 -5.65 -5.61 1.64
C ILE A 150 -6.36 -6.95 1.57
N ALA A 151 -5.71 -8.02 2.05
CA ALA A 151 -6.25 -9.35 2.16
C ALA A 151 -5.45 -10.14 3.21
N LYS A 152 -6.12 -11.04 3.90
CA LYS A 152 -5.48 -12.00 4.81
C LYS A 152 -5.95 -13.39 4.46
N SER A 153 -5.01 -14.34 4.49
CA SER A 153 -5.28 -15.77 4.39
C SER A 153 -5.00 -16.43 5.73
N THR A 154 -5.60 -17.58 5.96
CA THR A 154 -5.31 -18.41 7.11
C THR A 154 -5.04 -19.83 6.66
N GLU A 155 -4.17 -20.50 7.37
CA GLU A 155 -3.95 -21.93 7.22
C GLU A 155 -4.95 -22.67 8.08
N VAL A 156 -5.50 -23.74 7.56
CA VAL A 156 -6.44 -24.62 8.27
C VAL A 156 -6.05 -26.06 8.05
N LEU A 157 -6.19 -26.87 9.09
CA LEU A 157 -6.06 -28.31 8.98
C LEU A 157 -7.39 -28.90 8.53
N PHE A 158 -7.41 -29.51 7.36
CA PHE A 158 -8.55 -30.33 6.92
C PHE A 158 -8.32 -31.77 7.34
N LEU A 159 -9.27 -32.33 8.08
CA LEU A 159 -9.25 -33.70 8.52
C LEU A 159 -10.33 -34.48 7.77
N ASN A 160 -9.95 -35.55 7.07
CA ASN A 160 -10.92 -36.49 6.51
C ASN A 160 -11.53 -37.29 7.68
N ALA A 161 -12.78 -37.05 8.00
CA ALA A 161 -13.45 -37.65 9.15
C ALA A 161 -13.47 -39.19 9.07
N THR A 162 -13.68 -39.78 7.87
CA THR A 162 -13.73 -41.22 7.69
C THR A 162 -12.37 -41.89 7.95
N ASP A 163 -11.32 -41.31 7.41
CA ASP A 163 -9.97 -41.86 7.60
C ASP A 163 -9.48 -41.63 9.05
N TRP A 164 -9.87 -40.50 9.64
CA TRP A 164 -9.58 -40.21 11.04
C TRP A 164 -10.24 -41.21 11.98
N GLU A 165 -11.52 -41.55 11.76
CA GLU A 165 -12.24 -42.55 12.59
C GLU A 165 -11.53 -43.89 12.59
N GLN A 166 -11.14 -44.38 11.40
CA GLN A 166 -10.37 -45.63 11.27
C GLN A 166 -9.00 -45.57 11.96
N PHE A 167 -8.30 -44.42 11.80
CA PHE A 167 -7.01 -44.23 12.44
C PHE A 167 -7.14 -44.15 13.97
N SER A 168 -8.12 -43.40 14.47
CA SER A 168 -8.41 -43.23 15.90
C SER A 168 -8.76 -44.58 16.54
N GLU A 169 -9.62 -45.39 15.90
CA GLU A 169 -9.96 -46.74 16.39
C GLU A 169 -8.73 -47.67 16.43
N ALA A 170 -7.84 -47.60 15.45
CA ALA A 170 -6.67 -48.45 15.35
C ALA A 170 -5.52 -48.03 16.28
N SER A 171 -5.35 -46.72 16.52
CA SER A 171 -4.22 -46.15 17.26
C SER A 171 -4.55 -45.70 18.68
N GLY A 172 -5.83 -45.46 18.98
CA GLY A 172 -6.31 -44.81 20.20
C GLY A 172 -6.07 -43.29 20.25
N ALA A 173 -5.70 -42.69 19.11
CA ALA A 173 -5.50 -41.23 19.04
C ALA A 173 -6.81 -40.46 19.16
N GLU A 174 -6.76 -39.35 19.86
CA GLU A 174 -7.90 -38.41 20.02
C GLU A 174 -7.67 -37.11 19.22
N LEU A 175 -8.73 -36.38 18.86
CA LEU A 175 -8.61 -35.07 18.20
C LEU A 175 -7.79 -34.07 19.02
N SER A 176 -7.82 -34.17 20.33
CA SER A 176 -7.00 -33.37 21.26
C SER A 176 -5.50 -33.58 21.10
N ASP A 177 -5.05 -34.65 20.47
CA ASP A 177 -3.64 -34.91 20.22
C ASP A 177 -3.09 -34.10 19.02
N LEU A 178 -3.96 -33.39 18.32
CA LEU A 178 -3.60 -32.55 17.16
C LEU A 178 -3.27 -31.09 17.52
N TYR A 179 -3.40 -30.69 18.79
CA TYR A 179 -3.08 -29.31 19.25
C TYR A 179 -2.25 -29.28 20.52
#